data_30ad95e9a38b51f39032bdec0784e234
#
_entry.id   30ad95e9a38b51f39032bdec0784e234
#
_cell.length_a   1.000
_cell.length_b   1.000
_cell.length_c   1.000
_cell.angle_alpha   90.00
_cell.angle_beta   90.00
_cell.angle_gamma   90.00
#
_symmetry.space_group_name_H-M   'P 1'
#
loop_
_entity.id
_entity.type
_entity.pdbx_description
1 polymer ?
#
loop_
_entity_poly.entity_id
_entity_poly.type
_entity_poly.pdbx_seq_one_letter_code
_entity_poly.pdbx_strand_id
1 'polypeptide(L)'
;HLIALSKDPRHPTVAAVVSGRPGEESFAPYIKKFRDNTYIKGIRQVLHVDSAPQGLCLGEQYVKSVQLLGSLGKSFDLCMRPTELSDGASLADKAPDTRLIVDHCGNADPKAWIKNSEGEPWHEVEQWKRDIELLASKKNVICKISGIVARAPKDNWGPETLAPIINHCLDSFGPDRVIFGGDWPVCRLVASYKQWVDALKAVVADRPYDEQLKLFHDNAERLYDI
;
A
#
# COMPACT_ATOMS: atom_id res chain seq x y z
N HIS A 1 20.01 -11.14 -0.71
CA HIS A 1 20.37 -10.06 0.22
C HIS A 1 19.27 -9.87 1.29
N LEU A 2 18.00 -9.54 0.94
CA LEU A 2 16.92 -9.29 1.91
C LEU A 2 16.70 -10.47 2.89
N ILE A 3 16.66 -11.70 2.37
CA ILE A 3 16.55 -12.90 3.21
C ILE A 3 17.72 -13.01 4.21
N ALA A 4 18.93 -12.63 3.82
CA ALA A 4 20.08 -12.65 4.72
C ALA A 4 19.95 -11.59 5.83
N LEU A 5 19.42 -10.40 5.50
CA LEU A 5 19.13 -9.37 6.49
C LEU A 5 18.04 -9.80 7.48
N SER A 6 16.97 -10.44 6.97
CA SER A 6 15.87 -10.91 7.82
C SER A 6 16.25 -12.07 8.74
N LYS A 7 17.33 -12.78 8.43
CA LYS A 7 17.89 -13.85 9.28
C LYS A 7 18.86 -13.36 10.35
N ASP A 8 19.38 -12.16 10.20
CA ASP A 8 20.37 -11.60 11.13
C ASP A 8 19.66 -10.86 12.26
N PRO A 9 19.66 -11.36 13.50
CA PRO A 9 18.94 -10.73 14.61
C PRO A 9 19.49 -9.35 15.01
N ARG A 10 20.64 -8.95 14.48
CA ARG A 10 21.22 -7.61 14.67
C ARG A 10 20.58 -6.58 13.73
N HIS A 11 19.80 -7.04 12.74
CA HIS A 11 19.12 -6.20 11.76
C HIS A 11 17.64 -6.02 12.14
N PRO A 12 17.08 -4.82 11.97
CA PRO A 12 15.65 -4.57 12.23
C PRO A 12 14.72 -5.15 11.14
N THR A 13 15.28 -5.69 10.04
CA THR A 13 14.51 -6.28 8.95
C THR A 13 14.05 -7.66 9.33
N VAL A 14 12.75 -7.89 9.44
CA VAL A 14 12.18 -9.19 9.83
C VAL A 14 11.61 -9.96 8.63
N ALA A 15 11.19 -9.27 7.58
CA ALA A 15 10.63 -9.85 6.36
C ALA A 15 10.73 -8.90 5.16
N ALA A 16 10.35 -9.36 3.98
CA ALA A 16 10.38 -8.54 2.77
C ALA A 16 9.21 -8.82 1.83
N VAL A 17 8.72 -7.76 1.18
CA VAL A 17 7.96 -7.79 -0.05
C VAL A 17 8.93 -7.49 -1.19
N VAL A 18 9.03 -8.37 -2.18
CA VAL A 18 10.03 -8.25 -3.23
C VAL A 18 9.40 -7.88 -4.58
N SER A 19 10.22 -7.36 -5.49
CA SER A 19 9.75 -7.00 -6.82
C SER A 19 9.42 -8.25 -7.64
N GLY A 20 8.35 -8.16 -8.46
CA GLY A 20 7.97 -9.21 -9.41
C GLY A 20 7.14 -8.65 -10.56
N ARG A 21 6.97 -9.45 -11.61
CA ARG A 21 6.24 -9.09 -12.83
C ARG A 21 5.14 -10.13 -13.11
N PRO A 22 3.95 -10.02 -12.48
CA PRO A 22 2.89 -11.03 -12.64
C PRO A 22 2.44 -11.25 -14.08
N GLY A 23 2.56 -10.23 -14.94
CA GLY A 23 2.22 -10.35 -16.36
C GLY A 23 3.19 -11.16 -17.22
N GLU A 24 4.36 -11.54 -16.70
CA GLU A 24 5.38 -12.28 -17.44
C GLU A 24 5.27 -13.78 -17.20
N GLU A 25 5.53 -14.60 -18.23
CA GLU A 25 5.56 -16.08 -18.12
C GLU A 25 6.61 -16.56 -17.11
N SER A 26 7.69 -15.81 -16.95
CA SER A 26 8.77 -16.06 -16.00
C SER A 26 8.33 -15.93 -14.52
N PHE A 27 7.18 -15.33 -14.24
CA PHE A 27 6.74 -15.05 -12.87
C PHE A 27 6.49 -16.33 -12.06
N ALA A 28 5.76 -17.31 -12.62
CA ALA A 28 5.43 -18.52 -11.88
C ALA A 28 6.67 -19.34 -11.47
N PRO A 29 7.67 -19.58 -12.33
CA PRO A 29 8.96 -20.16 -11.91
C PRO A 29 9.71 -19.31 -10.88
N TYR A 30 9.63 -17.97 -10.99
CA TYR A 30 10.29 -17.05 -10.06
C TYR A 30 9.71 -17.16 -8.65
N ILE A 31 8.40 -17.03 -8.49
CA ILE A 31 7.77 -17.00 -7.17
C ILE A 31 7.80 -18.36 -6.46
N LYS A 32 7.75 -19.45 -7.21
CA LYS A 32 7.85 -20.82 -6.66
C LYS A 32 9.16 -21.07 -5.92
N LYS A 33 10.24 -20.34 -6.24
CA LYS A 33 11.52 -20.39 -5.50
C LYS A 33 11.38 -19.92 -4.04
N PHE A 34 10.34 -19.16 -3.73
CA PHE A 34 10.07 -18.62 -2.39
C PHE A 34 8.89 -19.32 -1.69
N ARG A 35 8.38 -20.45 -2.24
CA ARG A 35 7.23 -21.18 -1.67
C ARG A 35 7.39 -21.38 -0.15
N ASP A 36 8.48 -22.01 0.25
CA ASP A 36 8.75 -22.41 1.62
C ASP A 36 9.59 -21.35 2.39
N ASN A 37 9.76 -20.17 1.79
CA ASN A 37 10.52 -19.10 2.41
C ASN A 37 9.61 -18.19 3.25
N THR A 38 9.80 -18.24 4.57
CA THR A 38 8.99 -17.49 5.54
C THR A 38 9.32 -16.00 5.60
N TYR A 39 10.48 -15.58 5.08
CA TYR A 39 10.91 -14.17 5.08
C TYR A 39 10.37 -13.37 3.90
N ILE A 40 9.98 -14.03 2.81
CA ILE A 40 9.34 -13.36 1.67
C ILE A 40 7.84 -13.45 1.85
N LYS A 41 7.20 -12.32 2.18
CA LYS A 41 5.77 -12.24 2.51
C LYS A 41 4.89 -11.84 1.35
N GLY A 42 5.46 -11.21 0.32
CA GLY A 42 4.67 -10.78 -0.82
C GLY A 42 5.50 -10.31 -2.01
N ILE A 43 4.76 -9.91 -3.03
CA ILE A 43 5.30 -9.35 -4.28
C ILE A 43 4.71 -7.97 -4.51
N ARG A 44 5.51 -7.07 -5.08
CA ARG A 44 5.07 -5.76 -5.54
C ARG A 44 5.52 -5.51 -6.98
N GLN A 45 4.62 -4.92 -7.77
CA GLN A 45 4.96 -4.26 -9.03
C GLN A 45 4.46 -2.83 -8.98
N VAL A 46 5.34 -1.87 -9.32
CA VAL A 46 4.92 -0.46 -9.46
C VAL A 46 4.17 -0.31 -10.78
N LEU A 47 2.89 0.07 -10.71
CA LEU A 47 1.99 0.22 -11.86
C LEU A 47 1.70 1.68 -12.21
N HIS A 48 2.12 2.64 -11.38
CA HIS A 48 1.95 4.06 -11.63
C HIS A 48 3.11 4.70 -12.43
N VAL A 49 3.79 3.91 -13.26
CA VAL A 49 4.88 4.34 -14.15
C VAL A 49 4.43 4.27 -15.61
N ASP A 50 5.02 5.11 -16.48
CA ASP A 50 4.63 5.19 -17.89
C ASP A 50 4.79 3.87 -18.64
N SER A 51 5.75 3.04 -18.23
CA SER A 51 5.99 1.73 -18.82
C SER A 51 4.96 0.67 -18.46
N ALA A 52 4.05 0.93 -17.50
CA ALA A 52 2.97 0.03 -17.14
C ALA A 52 1.68 0.50 -17.85
N PRO A 53 1.15 -0.27 -18.83
CA PRO A 53 -0.10 0.09 -19.50
C PRO A 53 -1.27 0.06 -18.53
N GLN A 54 -2.28 0.89 -18.79
CA GLN A 54 -3.54 0.89 -18.03
C GLN A 54 -4.21 -0.49 -18.12
N GLY A 55 -4.84 -0.91 -17.02
CA GLY A 55 -5.52 -2.21 -16.95
C GLY A 55 -4.59 -3.43 -16.91
N LEU A 56 -3.26 -3.24 -16.83
CA LEU A 56 -2.29 -4.34 -16.84
C LEU A 56 -2.63 -5.43 -15.81
N CYS A 57 -3.10 -5.05 -14.63
CA CYS A 57 -3.40 -5.98 -13.53
C CYS A 57 -4.61 -6.87 -13.81
N LEU A 58 -5.43 -6.56 -14.82
CA LEU A 58 -6.61 -7.35 -15.21
C LEU A 58 -6.32 -8.35 -16.34
N GLY A 59 -5.13 -8.33 -16.91
CA GLY A 59 -4.71 -9.31 -17.90
C GLY A 59 -4.77 -10.75 -17.37
N GLU A 60 -5.15 -11.71 -18.20
CA GLU A 60 -5.37 -13.10 -17.79
C GLU A 60 -4.15 -13.71 -17.07
N GLN A 61 -2.95 -13.53 -17.63
CA GLN A 61 -1.71 -14.01 -17.03
C GLN A 61 -1.45 -13.32 -15.67
N TYR A 62 -1.73 -12.03 -15.57
CA TYR A 62 -1.56 -11.26 -14.33
C TYR A 62 -2.46 -11.80 -13.22
N VAL A 63 -3.75 -11.98 -13.51
CA VAL A 63 -4.74 -12.54 -12.58
C VAL A 63 -4.32 -13.94 -12.10
N LYS A 64 -3.94 -14.84 -13.03
CA LYS A 64 -3.44 -16.19 -12.68
C LYS A 64 -2.21 -16.13 -11.76
N SER A 65 -1.33 -15.20 -12.01
CA SER A 65 -0.12 -15.00 -11.20
C SER A 65 -0.45 -14.48 -9.79
N VAL A 66 -1.41 -13.57 -9.66
CA VAL A 66 -1.86 -13.08 -8.36
C VAL A 66 -2.60 -14.18 -7.58
N GLN A 67 -3.43 -14.99 -8.24
CA GLN A 67 -4.05 -16.18 -7.63
C GLN A 67 -2.99 -17.18 -7.14
N LEU A 68 -1.91 -17.39 -7.90
CA LEU A 68 -0.79 -18.22 -7.47
C LEU A 68 -0.14 -17.69 -6.18
N LEU A 69 -0.01 -16.36 -6.02
CA LEU A 69 0.49 -15.80 -4.75
C LEU A 69 -0.37 -16.19 -3.56
N GLY A 70 -1.70 -16.10 -3.68
CA GLY A 70 -2.63 -16.54 -2.63
C GLY A 70 -2.44 -18.01 -2.27
N SER A 71 -2.34 -18.91 -3.27
CA SER A 71 -2.08 -20.33 -3.04
C SER A 71 -0.74 -20.63 -2.35
N LEU A 72 0.20 -19.71 -2.38
CA LEU A 72 1.50 -19.77 -1.71
C LEU A 72 1.53 -19.01 -0.37
N GLY A 73 0.39 -18.47 0.09
CA GLY A 73 0.31 -17.66 1.30
C GLY A 73 1.04 -16.31 1.18
N LYS A 74 1.23 -15.79 -0.03
CA LYS A 74 1.94 -14.53 -0.30
C LYS A 74 0.95 -13.40 -0.64
N SER A 75 1.26 -12.17 -0.21
CA SER A 75 0.49 -10.98 -0.56
C SER A 75 0.92 -10.38 -1.91
N PHE A 76 0.06 -9.52 -2.44
CA PHE A 76 0.41 -8.65 -3.56
C PHE A 76 0.13 -7.19 -3.22
N ASP A 77 1.16 -6.32 -3.34
CA ASP A 77 1.01 -4.89 -3.07
C ASP A 77 0.54 -4.14 -4.34
N LEU A 78 -0.63 -3.49 -4.23
CA LEU A 78 -1.26 -2.67 -5.26
C LEU A 78 -0.65 -1.27 -5.27
N CYS A 79 0.46 -1.10 -5.96
CA CYS A 79 1.15 0.17 -6.13
C CYS A 79 0.78 0.78 -7.49
N MET A 80 -0.45 1.31 -7.61
CA MET A 80 -1.07 1.69 -8.87
C MET A 80 -1.47 3.17 -8.92
N ARG A 81 -1.88 3.65 -10.10
CA ARG A 81 -2.39 5.01 -10.26
C ARG A 81 -3.69 5.18 -9.48
N PRO A 82 -3.94 6.36 -8.87
CA PRO A 82 -5.21 6.59 -8.18
C PRO A 82 -6.43 6.51 -9.11
N THR A 83 -6.26 6.72 -10.40
CA THR A 83 -7.32 6.58 -11.43
C THR A 83 -7.61 5.14 -11.84
N GLU A 84 -6.83 4.16 -11.37
CA GLU A 84 -6.98 2.72 -11.68
C GLU A 84 -7.34 1.88 -10.43
N LEU A 85 -7.74 2.51 -9.32
CA LEU A 85 -8.03 1.78 -8.07
C LEU A 85 -9.22 0.82 -8.22
N SER A 86 -10.20 1.13 -9.09
CA SER A 86 -11.30 0.24 -9.44
C SER A 86 -10.82 -1.06 -10.11
N ASP A 87 -9.72 -1.03 -10.86
CA ASP A 87 -9.10 -2.23 -11.43
C ASP A 87 -8.50 -3.10 -10.31
N GLY A 88 -7.94 -2.46 -9.27
CA GLY A 88 -7.49 -3.15 -8.07
C GLY A 88 -8.63 -3.89 -7.34
N ALA A 89 -9.80 -3.27 -7.25
CA ALA A 89 -10.99 -3.92 -6.69
C ALA A 89 -11.48 -5.09 -7.56
N SER A 90 -11.43 -4.92 -8.88
CA SER A 90 -11.75 -6.00 -9.83
C SER A 90 -10.76 -7.17 -9.74
N LEU A 91 -9.47 -6.87 -9.53
CA LEU A 91 -8.45 -7.90 -9.28
C LEU A 91 -8.72 -8.64 -7.95
N ALA A 92 -9.16 -7.92 -6.91
CA ALA A 92 -9.51 -8.52 -5.62
C ALA A 92 -10.66 -9.56 -5.76
N ASP A 93 -11.67 -9.26 -6.56
CA ASP A 93 -12.77 -10.19 -6.85
C ASP A 93 -12.27 -11.42 -7.64
N LYS A 94 -11.31 -11.25 -8.55
CA LYS A 94 -10.74 -12.33 -9.35
C LYS A 94 -9.74 -13.20 -8.58
N ALA A 95 -9.15 -12.69 -7.50
CA ALA A 95 -8.16 -13.39 -6.68
C ALA A 95 -8.54 -13.35 -5.17
N PRO A 96 -9.70 -13.93 -4.79
CA PRO A 96 -10.26 -13.78 -3.44
C PRO A 96 -9.38 -14.39 -2.34
N ASP A 97 -8.56 -15.37 -2.65
CA ASP A 97 -7.67 -16.04 -1.71
C ASP A 97 -6.31 -15.31 -1.56
N THR A 98 -6.09 -14.25 -2.34
CA THR A 98 -4.87 -13.45 -2.27
C THR A 98 -5.10 -12.20 -1.45
N ARG A 99 -4.27 -11.97 -0.44
CA ARG A 99 -4.25 -10.70 0.28
C ARG A 99 -3.66 -9.62 -0.61
N LEU A 100 -4.45 -8.59 -0.89
CA LEU A 100 -4.01 -7.41 -1.63
C LEU A 100 -3.77 -6.25 -0.68
N ILE A 101 -2.69 -5.51 -0.87
CA ILE A 101 -2.33 -4.39 -0.01
C ILE A 101 -2.27 -3.12 -0.85
N VAL A 102 -3.20 -2.22 -0.63
CA VAL A 102 -3.23 -0.92 -1.30
C VAL A 102 -2.08 -0.06 -0.76
N ASP A 103 -1.07 0.18 -1.57
CA ASP A 103 0.06 1.04 -1.20
C ASP A 103 -0.35 2.52 -1.16
N HIS A 104 0.20 3.24 -0.18
CA HIS A 104 0.21 4.70 -0.12
C HIS A 104 -1.19 5.34 -0.19
N CYS A 105 -2.17 4.80 0.54
CA CYS A 105 -3.55 5.28 0.47
C CYS A 105 -4.08 5.34 -0.98
N GLY A 106 -3.73 4.36 -1.82
CA GLY A 106 -4.07 4.37 -3.24
C GLY A 106 -3.33 5.46 -4.04
N ASN A 107 -2.12 5.83 -3.62
CA ASN A 107 -1.34 6.93 -4.20
C ASN A 107 -2.08 8.28 -4.21
N ALA A 108 -2.90 8.53 -3.18
CA ALA A 108 -3.60 9.80 -3.02
C ALA A 108 -2.62 10.99 -3.08
N ASP A 109 -3.04 12.04 -3.75
CA ASP A 109 -2.27 13.27 -3.88
C ASP A 109 -2.86 14.36 -2.99
N PRO A 110 -2.18 14.78 -1.89
CA PRO A 110 -2.67 15.81 -0.97
C PRO A 110 -3.04 17.13 -1.65
N LYS A 111 -2.44 17.44 -2.81
CA LYS A 111 -2.75 18.65 -3.58
C LYS A 111 -4.22 18.74 -3.99
N ALA A 112 -4.90 17.61 -4.14
CA ALA A 112 -6.33 17.58 -4.47
C ALA A 112 -7.22 18.20 -3.38
N TRP A 113 -6.73 18.32 -2.15
CA TRP A 113 -7.44 18.95 -1.02
C TRP A 113 -6.97 20.38 -0.72
N ILE A 114 -5.97 20.89 -1.43
CA ILE A 114 -5.41 22.22 -1.19
C ILE A 114 -5.88 23.17 -2.31
N LYS A 115 -6.63 24.21 -1.92
CA LYS A 115 -7.02 25.28 -2.87
C LYS A 115 -5.78 25.99 -3.39
N ASN A 116 -5.70 26.15 -4.71
CA ASN A 116 -4.59 26.84 -5.39
C ASN A 116 -3.21 26.18 -5.13
N SER A 117 -3.16 24.85 -4.98
CA SER A 117 -1.89 24.15 -4.90
C SER A 117 -1.10 24.29 -6.22
N GLU A 118 0.21 24.32 -6.13
CA GLU A 118 1.04 24.27 -7.33
C GLU A 118 0.94 22.92 -8.01
N GLY A 119 0.66 22.93 -9.33
CA GLY A 119 0.51 21.75 -10.18
C GLY A 119 -0.85 21.06 -10.03
N GLU A 120 -1.23 20.33 -11.08
CA GLU A 120 -2.47 19.56 -11.11
C GLU A 120 -2.37 18.32 -10.21
N PRO A 121 -3.41 18.00 -9.42
CA PRO A 121 -3.45 16.76 -8.66
C PRO A 121 -3.61 15.55 -9.57
N TRP A 122 -3.17 14.38 -9.13
CA TRP A 122 -3.21 13.15 -9.91
C TRP A 122 -4.60 12.55 -10.08
N HIS A 123 -5.59 13.04 -9.33
CA HIS A 123 -6.94 12.48 -9.31
C HIS A 123 -7.95 13.49 -8.80
N GLU A 124 -9.21 13.23 -9.09
CA GLU A 124 -10.35 13.89 -8.49
C GLU A 124 -10.67 13.28 -7.11
N VAL A 125 -10.95 14.14 -6.11
CA VAL A 125 -11.19 13.73 -4.71
C VAL A 125 -12.32 12.71 -4.60
N GLU A 126 -13.48 13.02 -5.20
CA GLU A 126 -14.67 12.17 -5.07
C GLU A 126 -14.52 10.83 -5.82
N GLN A 127 -13.76 10.80 -6.92
CA GLN A 127 -13.45 9.53 -7.59
C GLN A 127 -12.55 8.66 -6.70
N TRP A 128 -11.48 9.24 -6.17
CA TRP A 128 -10.57 8.52 -5.28
C TRP A 128 -11.30 7.96 -4.05
N LYS A 129 -12.20 8.74 -3.41
CA LYS A 129 -13.00 8.27 -2.27
C LYS A 129 -13.84 7.05 -2.63
N ARG A 130 -14.61 7.12 -3.72
CA ARG A 130 -15.42 5.99 -4.18
C ARG A 130 -14.59 4.74 -4.44
N ASP A 131 -13.43 4.89 -5.04
CA ASP A 131 -12.57 3.75 -5.36
C ASP A 131 -11.89 3.16 -4.12
N ILE A 132 -11.54 3.98 -3.13
CA ILE A 132 -11.07 3.51 -1.81
C ILE A 132 -12.18 2.75 -1.07
N GLU A 133 -13.41 3.25 -1.06
CA GLU A 133 -14.56 2.55 -0.48
C GLU A 133 -14.84 1.24 -1.20
N LEU A 134 -14.75 1.21 -2.53
CA LEU A 134 -14.88 -0.01 -3.31
C LEU A 134 -13.81 -1.04 -2.95
N LEU A 135 -12.55 -0.64 -2.83
CA LEU A 135 -11.46 -1.50 -2.37
C LEU A 135 -11.69 -1.99 -0.93
N ALA A 136 -12.14 -1.10 -0.05
CA ALA A 136 -12.44 -1.43 1.35
C ALA A 136 -13.60 -2.43 1.49
N SER A 137 -14.54 -2.46 0.54
CA SER A 137 -15.62 -3.46 0.50
C SER A 137 -15.11 -4.90 0.26
N LYS A 138 -13.88 -5.06 -0.25
CA LYS A 138 -13.27 -6.37 -0.51
C LYS A 138 -12.58 -6.90 0.76
N LYS A 139 -12.98 -8.08 1.23
CA LYS A 139 -12.48 -8.68 2.48
C LYS A 139 -10.98 -9.01 2.47
N ASN A 140 -10.44 -9.29 1.29
CA ASN A 140 -9.03 -9.63 1.07
C ASN A 140 -8.14 -8.40 0.81
N VAL A 141 -8.67 -7.18 0.94
CA VAL A 141 -7.92 -5.94 0.70
C VAL A 141 -7.62 -5.22 2.02
N ILE A 142 -6.40 -4.73 2.13
CA ILE A 142 -5.84 -3.98 3.26
C ILE A 142 -5.27 -2.66 2.72
N CYS A 143 -5.30 -1.59 3.52
CA CYS A 143 -4.73 -0.31 3.15
C CYS A 143 -3.44 -0.02 3.94
N LYS A 144 -2.41 0.39 3.23
CA LYS A 144 -1.16 0.90 3.83
C LYS A 144 -1.20 2.42 3.91
N ILE A 145 -1.23 2.93 5.13
CA ILE A 145 -1.13 4.37 5.42
C ILE A 145 0.33 4.79 5.32
N SER A 146 0.71 5.28 4.15
CA SER A 146 2.11 5.60 3.81
C SER A 146 2.19 6.51 2.58
N GLY A 147 3.37 7.01 2.25
CA GLY A 147 3.74 7.59 0.95
C GLY A 147 3.15 8.95 0.59
N ILE A 148 1.99 9.31 1.11
CA ILE A 148 1.26 10.53 0.72
C ILE A 148 2.05 11.82 1.00
N VAL A 149 2.87 11.84 2.05
CA VAL A 149 3.69 13.02 2.39
C VAL A 149 4.67 13.37 1.27
N ALA A 150 5.16 12.40 0.52
CA ALA A 150 6.10 12.62 -0.57
C ALA A 150 5.51 13.41 -1.76
N ARG A 151 4.18 13.52 -1.82
CA ARG A 151 3.43 14.27 -2.85
C ARG A 151 2.90 15.61 -2.36
N ALA A 152 3.01 15.88 -1.05
CA ALA A 152 2.58 17.13 -0.47
C ALA A 152 3.46 18.30 -0.96
N PRO A 153 2.93 19.53 -1.03
CA PRO A 153 3.73 20.71 -1.30
C PRO A 153 4.82 20.91 -0.21
N LYS A 154 6.08 21.12 -0.62
CA LYS A 154 7.24 21.12 0.31
C LYS A 154 7.10 22.07 1.49
N ASP A 155 6.56 23.27 1.24
CA ASP A 155 6.51 24.35 2.21
C ASP A 155 5.12 24.63 2.77
N ASN A 156 4.14 23.81 2.41
CA ASN A 156 2.73 24.01 2.79
C ASN A 156 2.02 22.67 3.02
N TRP A 157 2.44 21.94 4.05
CA TRP A 157 1.78 20.72 4.48
C TRP A 157 1.90 20.56 6.00
N GLY A 158 0.96 19.85 6.58
CA GLY A 158 0.92 19.51 8.00
C GLY A 158 -0.04 18.34 8.21
N PRO A 159 -0.28 17.94 9.46
CA PRO A 159 -1.26 16.91 9.78
C PRO A 159 -2.63 17.18 9.15
N GLU A 160 -3.09 18.43 9.16
CA GLU A 160 -4.38 18.88 8.61
C GLU A 160 -4.48 18.68 7.10
N THR A 161 -3.35 18.80 6.38
CA THR A 161 -3.29 18.54 4.93
C THR A 161 -3.47 17.07 4.59
N LEU A 162 -2.94 16.19 5.45
CA LEU A 162 -2.93 14.74 5.24
C LEU A 162 -4.18 14.06 5.86
N ALA A 163 -4.78 14.69 6.86
CA ALA A 163 -5.90 14.15 7.62
C ALA A 163 -7.10 13.69 6.77
N PRO A 164 -7.55 14.43 5.74
CA PRO A 164 -8.67 13.98 4.91
C PRO A 164 -8.43 12.64 4.23
N ILE A 165 -7.20 12.39 3.75
CA ILE A 165 -6.81 11.13 3.10
C ILE A 165 -6.72 10.01 4.14
N ILE A 166 -5.98 10.26 5.23
CA ILE A 166 -5.72 9.29 6.28
C ILE A 166 -7.03 8.83 6.90
N ASN A 167 -7.87 9.79 7.35
CA ASN A 167 -9.12 9.46 8.01
C ASN A 167 -10.07 8.71 7.07
N HIS A 168 -10.19 9.11 5.80
CA HIS A 168 -11.04 8.40 4.85
C HIS A 168 -10.59 6.93 4.68
N CYS A 169 -9.29 6.67 4.59
CA CYS A 169 -8.78 5.29 4.54
C CYS A 169 -9.04 4.51 5.84
N LEU A 170 -8.79 5.13 7.00
CA LEU A 170 -9.02 4.48 8.30
C LEU A 170 -10.49 4.14 8.52
N ASP A 171 -11.40 5.07 8.16
CA ASP A 171 -12.84 4.89 8.32
C ASP A 171 -13.41 3.86 7.34
N SER A 172 -12.90 3.83 6.09
CA SER A 172 -13.34 2.87 5.07
C SER A 172 -12.90 1.44 5.36
N PHE A 173 -11.63 1.24 5.73
CA PHE A 173 -11.07 -0.10 5.97
C PHE A 173 -11.31 -0.62 7.39
N GLY A 174 -11.59 0.27 8.33
CA GLY A 174 -11.68 -0.06 9.75
C GLY A 174 -10.32 -0.40 10.39
N PRO A 175 -10.27 -0.52 11.73
CA PRO A 175 -9.02 -0.59 12.48
C PRO A 175 -8.21 -1.85 12.23
N ASP A 176 -8.81 -2.93 11.74
CA ASP A 176 -8.14 -4.22 11.59
C ASP A 176 -7.49 -4.44 10.19
N ARG A 177 -7.78 -3.55 9.23
CA ARG A 177 -7.29 -3.70 7.84
C ARG A 177 -6.47 -2.50 7.36
N VAL A 178 -5.79 -1.83 8.27
CA VAL A 178 -4.87 -0.73 8.01
C VAL A 178 -3.52 -1.02 8.61
N ILE A 179 -2.44 -0.64 7.92
CA ILE A 179 -1.07 -0.78 8.41
C ILE A 179 -0.27 0.49 8.13
N PHE A 180 0.62 0.85 9.04
CA PHE A 180 1.57 1.93 8.84
C PHE A 180 2.67 1.54 7.86
N GLY A 181 3.13 2.51 7.05
CA GLY A 181 4.34 2.40 6.26
C GLY A 181 5.15 3.70 6.25
N GLY A 182 6.45 3.58 6.42
CA GLY A 182 7.36 4.73 6.40
C GLY A 182 7.62 5.29 5.03
N ASP A 183 7.49 4.48 3.99
CA ASP A 183 7.87 4.80 2.61
C ASP A 183 9.27 5.42 2.49
N TRP A 184 10.17 5.02 3.39
CA TRP A 184 11.56 5.46 3.31
C TRP A 184 12.29 4.75 2.16
N PRO A 185 13.12 5.43 1.36
CA PRO A 185 13.54 6.83 1.51
C PRO A 185 12.65 7.86 0.79
N VAL A 186 11.55 7.45 0.13
CA VAL A 186 10.72 8.32 -0.72
C VAL A 186 10.05 9.45 0.08
N CYS A 187 9.64 9.19 1.31
CA CYS A 187 9.12 10.24 2.20
C CYS A 187 10.05 11.45 2.33
N ARG A 188 11.38 11.26 2.15
CA ARG A 188 12.39 12.31 2.25
C ARG A 188 12.39 13.32 1.09
N LEU A 189 11.59 13.11 0.08
CA LEU A 189 11.39 14.11 -0.98
C LEU A 189 10.77 15.41 -0.42
N VAL A 190 9.97 15.30 0.64
CA VAL A 190 9.26 16.44 1.26
C VAL A 190 9.51 16.55 2.76
N ALA A 191 9.57 15.43 3.49
CA ALA A 191 9.65 15.38 4.95
C ALA A 191 10.77 14.46 5.44
N SER A 192 11.29 14.68 6.63
CA SER A 192 12.06 13.65 7.33
C SER A 192 11.13 12.51 7.75
N TYR A 193 11.69 11.31 7.96
CA TYR A 193 10.92 10.17 8.48
C TYR A 193 10.19 10.52 9.79
N LYS A 194 10.88 11.25 10.70
CA LYS A 194 10.29 11.69 11.96
C LYS A 194 9.09 12.61 11.76
N GLN A 195 9.19 13.59 10.86
CA GLN A 195 8.07 14.51 10.56
C GLN A 195 6.85 13.76 10.03
N TRP A 196 7.06 12.76 9.13
CA TRP A 196 5.98 11.92 8.65
C TRP A 196 5.30 11.14 9.78
N VAL A 197 6.08 10.49 10.64
CA VAL A 197 5.54 9.74 11.79
C VAL A 197 4.81 10.64 12.76
N ASP A 198 5.38 11.81 13.09
CA ASP A 198 4.75 12.77 14.01
C ASP A 198 3.43 13.32 13.44
N ALA A 199 3.39 13.61 12.13
CA ALA A 199 2.17 14.06 11.48
C ALA A 199 1.06 12.99 11.51
N LEU A 200 1.39 11.73 11.22
CA LEU A 200 0.42 10.65 11.31
C LEU A 200 -0.08 10.46 12.75
N LYS A 201 0.81 10.49 13.74
CA LYS A 201 0.43 10.43 15.15
C LYS A 201 -0.51 11.56 15.56
N ALA A 202 -0.27 12.78 15.06
CA ALA A 202 -1.14 13.92 15.32
C ALA A 202 -2.55 13.72 14.69
N VAL A 203 -2.63 13.17 13.47
CA VAL A 203 -3.92 12.88 12.81
C VAL A 203 -4.74 11.84 13.57
N VAL A 204 -4.10 10.83 14.15
CA VAL A 204 -4.80 9.74 14.84
C VAL A 204 -4.87 9.91 16.36
N ALA A 205 -4.46 11.06 16.90
CA ALA A 205 -4.34 11.28 18.35
C ALA A 205 -5.66 11.08 19.12
N ASP A 206 -6.78 11.41 18.48
CA ASP A 206 -8.11 11.29 19.09
C ASP A 206 -8.76 9.91 18.84
N ARG A 207 -8.11 9.00 18.12
CA ARG A 207 -8.60 7.63 17.93
C ARG A 207 -8.28 6.77 19.16
N PRO A 208 -9.08 5.72 19.42
CA PRO A 208 -8.80 4.78 20.51
C PRO A 208 -7.36 4.27 20.46
N TYR A 209 -6.74 4.12 21.63
CA TYR A 209 -5.34 3.72 21.74
C TYR A 209 -5.04 2.33 21.11
N ASP A 210 -5.98 1.39 21.23
CA ASP A 210 -5.89 0.08 20.60
C ASP A 210 -5.92 0.14 19.07
N GLU A 211 -6.69 1.06 18.49
CA GLU A 211 -6.66 1.31 17.02
C GLU A 211 -5.32 1.89 16.57
N GLN A 212 -4.73 2.78 17.37
CA GLN A 212 -3.40 3.30 17.10
C GLN A 212 -2.34 2.21 17.16
N LEU A 213 -2.38 1.30 18.16
CA LEU A 213 -1.48 0.15 18.24
C LEU A 213 -1.63 -0.77 17.03
N LYS A 214 -2.86 -1.08 16.63
CA LYS A 214 -3.14 -1.87 15.43
C LYS A 214 -2.53 -1.23 14.17
N LEU A 215 -2.72 0.06 13.99
CA LEU A 215 -2.17 0.79 12.82
C LEU A 215 -0.65 0.73 12.78
N PHE A 216 0.02 1.02 13.90
CA PHE A 216 1.48 1.17 13.93
C PHE A 216 2.25 -0.14 14.10
N HIS A 217 1.59 -1.23 14.54
CA HIS A 217 2.27 -2.46 14.91
C HIS A 217 1.43 -3.73 14.65
N ASP A 218 0.38 -3.99 15.46
CA ASP A 218 -0.26 -5.30 15.58
C ASP A 218 -0.80 -5.86 14.27
N ASN A 219 -1.37 -4.98 13.43
CA ASN A 219 -1.87 -5.41 12.13
C ASN A 219 -0.72 -5.86 11.20
N ALA A 220 0.43 -5.20 11.23
CA ALA A 220 1.56 -5.60 10.40
C ALA A 220 2.07 -6.99 10.82
N GLU A 221 2.23 -7.24 12.12
CA GLU A 221 2.59 -8.58 12.63
C GLU A 221 1.60 -9.64 12.15
N ARG A 222 0.31 -9.43 12.41
CA ARG A 222 -0.75 -10.38 12.06
C ARG A 222 -0.89 -10.59 10.55
N LEU A 223 -0.84 -9.52 9.77
CA LEU A 223 -1.12 -9.57 8.32
C LEU A 223 0.06 -10.07 7.51
N TYR A 224 1.28 -9.84 7.99
CA TYR A 224 2.48 -10.40 7.36
C TYR A 224 2.96 -11.69 8.02
N ASP A 225 2.34 -12.11 9.13
CA ASP A 225 2.74 -13.32 9.87
C ASP A 225 4.25 -13.25 10.24
N ILE A 226 4.63 -12.22 10.99
CA ILE A 226 6.00 -11.92 11.42
C ILE A 226 6.11 -11.84 12.93
#